data_aeebdb4889c8c984212d5bf8477f04ac
#
_entry.id   aeebdb4889c8c984212d5bf8477f04ac
#
_cell.length_a   1.000
_cell.length_b   1.000
_cell.length_c   1.000
_cell.angle_alpha   90.00
_cell.angle_beta   90.00
_cell.angle_gamma   90.00
#
_symmetry.space_group_name_H-M   'P 1'
#
loop_
_entity.id
_entity.type
_entity.pdbx_description
1 polymer ?
#
loop_
_entity_poly.entity_id
_entity_poly.type
_entity_poly.pdbx_seq_one_letter_code
_entity_poly.pdbx_strand_id
1 'polypeptide(L)'
;MRIMFKYFFIFIACMILMLTVSVAVSAQTRRALVIGLGQQEDKAWGKINGDKDVLYVDKILKDAKFKAGNIRKLVNKQATKKSIVNAFKSLIAQSKRGDVIYVHYSGHGQQMKDVHNDEKDGLDECWIPYDAYRKPCNKDRGEKHLTDDEVNYYLNAIRNKIGDVGKMLVVIDACHSGDATRGSDDEVVRGVEDIFEAIKSFIWGEPSEKGNEKVVNPKAKENKERWITISACRSDQVNIEMKSPVVGKLTYALYKKVKEASKDDNDEFFRKIRMFVNSNTGSRPQYPEMTGETDRYRITDIIQ
;
A
#
# COMPACT_ATOMS: atom_id res chain seq x y z
N MET A 1 39.35 -56.71 -8.71
CA MET A 1 38.73 -56.39 -7.38
C MET A 1 39.04 -54.97 -6.87
N ARG A 2 40.30 -54.49 -6.86
CA ARG A 2 40.64 -53.10 -6.41
C ARG A 2 40.01 -51.94 -7.22
N ILE A 3 39.75 -52.08 -8.51
CA ILE A 3 39.18 -51.02 -9.38
C ILE A 3 37.67 -50.85 -9.13
N MET A 4 36.93 -51.95 -8.95
CA MET A 4 35.50 -51.90 -8.64
C MET A 4 35.20 -51.18 -7.30
N PHE A 5 36.06 -51.38 -6.29
CA PHE A 5 35.91 -50.70 -5.00
C PHE A 5 36.12 -49.20 -5.09
N LYS A 6 37.05 -48.72 -5.95
CA LYS A 6 37.24 -47.27 -6.17
C LYS A 6 36.00 -46.59 -6.75
N TYR A 7 35.38 -47.19 -7.77
CA TYR A 7 34.17 -46.61 -8.39
C TYR A 7 32.97 -46.70 -7.45
N PHE A 8 32.86 -47.71 -6.62
CA PHE A 8 31.82 -47.83 -5.60
C PHE A 8 31.91 -46.71 -4.55
N PHE A 9 33.11 -46.39 -4.06
CA PHE A 9 33.32 -45.28 -3.12
C PHE A 9 33.07 -43.92 -3.75
N ILE A 10 33.44 -43.70 -5.01
CA ILE A 10 33.15 -42.46 -5.76
C ILE A 10 31.65 -42.29 -5.95
N PHE A 11 30.93 -43.38 -6.27
CA PHE A 11 29.46 -43.33 -6.45
C PHE A 11 28.74 -43.00 -5.14
N ILE A 12 29.16 -43.57 -4.03
CA ILE A 12 28.63 -43.26 -2.70
C ILE A 12 28.95 -41.82 -2.29
N ALA A 13 30.16 -41.32 -2.56
CA ALA A 13 30.54 -39.92 -2.27
C ALA A 13 29.72 -38.95 -3.11
N CYS A 14 29.47 -39.23 -4.37
CA CYS A 14 28.60 -38.42 -5.22
C CYS A 14 27.13 -38.48 -4.78
N MET A 15 26.63 -39.63 -4.34
CA MET A 15 25.28 -39.79 -3.80
C MET A 15 25.08 -39.02 -2.48
N ILE A 16 26.10 -39.05 -1.59
CA ILE A 16 26.08 -38.25 -0.35
C ILE A 16 26.18 -36.76 -0.64
N LEU A 17 26.94 -36.33 -1.64
CA LEU A 17 27.04 -34.93 -2.05
C LEU A 17 25.73 -34.41 -2.68
N MET A 18 24.96 -35.26 -3.37
CA MET A 18 23.63 -34.89 -3.87
C MET A 18 22.56 -34.78 -2.77
N LEU A 19 22.73 -35.46 -1.64
CA LEU A 19 21.79 -35.42 -0.50
C LEU A 19 21.97 -34.20 0.41
N THR A 20 23.04 -33.40 0.23
CA THR A 20 23.32 -32.25 1.11
C THR A 20 22.94 -30.90 0.50
N VAL A 21 22.39 -30.85 -0.72
CA VAL A 21 21.71 -29.63 -1.21
C VAL A 21 20.30 -29.61 -0.62
N SER A 22 20.22 -29.51 0.70
CA SER A 22 19.03 -28.96 1.35
C SER A 22 18.92 -27.53 0.88
N VAL A 23 18.17 -27.31 -0.22
CA VAL A 23 17.64 -25.99 -0.51
C VAL A 23 16.80 -25.64 0.72
N ALA A 24 17.39 -24.87 1.62
CA ALA A 24 16.63 -24.27 2.71
C ALA A 24 15.55 -23.42 2.03
N VAL A 25 14.37 -24.00 1.81
CA VAL A 25 13.18 -23.23 1.44
C VAL A 25 12.99 -22.28 2.61
N SER A 26 13.51 -21.08 2.45
CA SER A 26 13.29 -20.02 3.44
C SER A 26 11.79 -19.90 3.60
N ALA A 27 11.30 -20.23 4.79
CA ALA A 27 9.88 -20.15 5.08
C ALA A 27 9.39 -18.75 4.70
N GLN A 28 8.41 -18.69 3.82
CA GLN A 28 7.81 -17.46 3.33
C GLN A 28 7.34 -16.60 4.51
N THR A 29 7.98 -15.44 4.70
CA THR A 29 7.63 -14.54 5.80
C THR A 29 6.54 -13.56 5.33
N ARG A 30 5.51 -13.39 6.16
CA ARG A 30 4.45 -12.43 5.94
C ARG A 30 4.77 -11.14 6.69
N ARG A 31 4.80 -9.99 5.98
CA ARG A 31 5.11 -8.67 6.53
C ARG A 31 4.07 -7.66 6.11
N ALA A 32 3.74 -6.73 6.99
CA ALA A 32 2.75 -5.69 6.70
C ALA A 32 3.17 -4.30 7.18
N LEU A 33 2.80 -3.30 6.40
CA LEU A 33 2.77 -1.89 6.78
C LEU A 33 1.33 -1.41 6.73
N VAL A 34 0.80 -0.96 7.87
CA VAL A 34 -0.58 -0.48 8.00
C VAL A 34 -0.56 0.96 8.50
N ILE A 35 -1.12 1.86 7.72
CA ILE A 35 -1.18 3.28 8.00
C ILE A 35 -2.65 3.67 8.12
N GLY A 36 -3.05 4.27 9.24
CA GLY A 36 -4.42 4.69 9.46
C GLY A 36 -4.51 6.05 10.15
N LEU A 37 -5.17 7.00 9.50
CA LEU A 37 -5.30 8.36 10.00
C LEU A 37 -6.78 8.72 10.18
N GLY A 38 -7.16 9.11 11.39
CA GLY A 38 -8.47 9.67 11.71
C GLY A 38 -8.42 11.20 11.85
N GLN A 39 -7.21 11.76 11.97
CA GLN A 39 -6.99 13.20 12.10
C GLN A 39 -5.56 13.56 11.72
N GLN A 40 -5.37 14.78 11.25
CA GLN A 40 -4.09 15.41 10.98
C GLN A 40 -3.74 16.47 12.03
N GLU A 41 -2.49 16.97 12.00
CA GLU A 41 -2.05 18.11 12.83
C GLU A 41 -2.79 19.38 12.42
N ASP A 42 -2.89 19.62 11.11
CA ASP A 42 -3.68 20.72 10.56
C ASP A 42 -5.18 20.45 10.72
N LYS A 43 -5.87 21.35 11.43
CA LYS A 43 -7.32 21.24 11.69
C LYS A 43 -8.20 21.63 10.49
N ALA A 44 -7.61 22.14 9.41
CA ALA A 44 -8.30 22.35 8.16
C ALA A 44 -8.69 21.01 7.47
N TRP A 45 -8.04 19.90 7.83
CA TRP A 45 -8.48 18.56 7.47
C TRP A 45 -9.70 18.14 8.30
N GLY A 46 -10.74 17.67 7.63
CA GLY A 46 -11.89 17.05 8.29
C GLY A 46 -11.48 15.80 9.07
N LYS A 47 -12.19 15.49 10.14
CA LYS A 47 -12.02 14.21 10.83
C LYS A 47 -12.60 13.09 10.00
N ILE A 48 -11.84 12.00 9.91
CA ILE A 48 -12.23 10.74 9.27
C ILE A 48 -11.97 9.58 10.24
N ASN A 49 -12.16 8.34 9.82
CA ASN A 49 -12.03 7.19 10.70
C ASN A 49 -11.02 6.14 10.17
N GLY A 50 -10.01 6.56 9.40
CA GLY A 50 -8.98 5.66 8.91
C GLY A 50 -8.15 4.99 10.03
N ASP A 51 -8.07 5.59 11.20
CA ASP A 51 -7.47 4.98 12.39
C ASP A 51 -8.28 3.77 12.90
N LYS A 52 -9.61 3.77 12.73
CA LYS A 52 -10.47 2.64 13.09
C LYS A 52 -10.34 1.46 12.12
N ASP A 53 -10.01 1.74 10.86
CA ASP A 53 -9.77 0.72 9.84
C ASP A 53 -8.64 -0.23 10.26
N VAL A 54 -7.63 0.29 10.94
CA VAL A 54 -6.48 -0.49 11.44
C VAL A 54 -6.93 -1.69 12.28
N LEU A 55 -8.05 -1.59 13.01
CA LEU A 55 -8.60 -2.69 13.82
C LEU A 55 -9.10 -3.85 12.95
N TYR A 56 -9.72 -3.55 11.81
CA TYR A 56 -10.22 -4.55 10.88
C TYR A 56 -9.08 -5.17 10.07
N VAL A 57 -8.13 -4.35 9.63
CA VAL A 57 -6.90 -4.81 8.97
C VAL A 57 -6.10 -5.73 9.89
N ASP A 58 -5.93 -5.37 11.16
CA ASP A 58 -5.22 -6.22 12.14
C ASP A 58 -5.89 -7.60 12.30
N LYS A 59 -7.23 -7.68 12.27
CA LYS A 59 -7.96 -8.95 12.29
C LYS A 59 -7.70 -9.77 11.02
N ILE A 60 -7.79 -9.15 9.83
CA ILE A 60 -7.48 -9.82 8.55
C ILE A 60 -6.06 -10.40 8.61
N LEU A 61 -5.07 -9.60 8.99
CA LEU A 61 -3.67 -10.02 9.00
C LEU A 61 -3.38 -11.13 10.03
N LYS A 62 -4.01 -11.08 11.20
CA LYS A 62 -3.90 -12.15 12.21
C LYS A 62 -4.51 -13.46 11.72
N ASP A 63 -5.72 -13.40 11.13
CA ASP A 63 -6.37 -14.56 10.54
C ASP A 63 -5.50 -15.15 9.41
N ALA A 64 -4.85 -14.32 8.61
CA ALA A 64 -3.89 -14.67 7.55
C ALA A 64 -2.49 -15.04 8.08
N LYS A 65 -2.30 -15.26 9.38
CA LYS A 65 -1.06 -15.75 10.00
C LYS A 65 0.14 -14.78 9.89
N PHE A 66 -0.09 -13.48 9.74
CA PHE A 66 0.97 -12.50 9.93
C PHE A 66 1.38 -12.48 11.40
N LYS A 67 2.68 -12.66 11.69
CA LYS A 67 3.21 -12.55 13.06
C LYS A 67 3.17 -11.10 13.52
N ALA A 68 2.77 -10.84 14.76
CA ALA A 68 2.63 -9.47 15.29
C ALA A 68 3.92 -8.63 15.14
N GLY A 69 5.09 -9.22 15.32
CA GLY A 69 6.39 -8.57 15.14
C GLY A 69 6.71 -8.18 13.68
N ASN A 70 5.96 -8.69 12.72
CA ASN A 70 6.10 -8.38 11.29
C ASN A 70 5.03 -7.41 10.78
N ILE A 71 4.15 -6.91 11.66
CA ILE A 71 3.11 -5.93 11.32
C ILE A 71 3.52 -4.58 11.91
N ARG A 72 3.95 -3.65 11.05
CA ARG A 72 4.19 -2.27 11.44
C ARG A 72 2.91 -1.48 11.27
N LYS A 73 2.41 -0.88 12.37
CA LYS A 73 1.25 0.01 12.38
C LYS A 73 1.68 1.43 12.68
N LEU A 74 1.19 2.39 11.90
CA LEU A 74 1.34 3.83 12.11
C LEU A 74 -0.04 4.46 12.17
N VAL A 75 -0.41 5.00 13.32
CA VAL A 75 -1.76 5.51 13.56
C VAL A 75 -1.70 6.97 14.00
N ASN A 76 -2.49 7.82 13.37
CA ASN A 76 -2.61 9.25 13.69
C ASN A 76 -1.22 9.90 13.83
N LYS A 77 -0.88 10.47 14.98
CA LYS A 77 0.41 11.17 15.24
C LYS A 77 1.66 10.35 14.92
N GLN A 78 1.56 9.04 14.86
CA GLN A 78 2.68 8.19 14.48
C GLN A 78 2.90 8.16 12.96
N ALA A 79 1.90 8.52 12.16
CA ALA A 79 1.92 8.46 10.70
C ALA A 79 2.39 9.79 10.08
N THR A 80 3.47 10.37 10.58
CA THR A 80 4.15 11.49 9.90
C THR A 80 4.83 11.02 8.62
N LYS A 81 5.06 11.92 7.64
CA LYS A 81 5.77 11.56 6.41
C LYS A 81 7.10 10.85 6.72
N LYS A 82 7.90 11.42 7.61
CA LYS A 82 9.18 10.82 8.03
C LYS A 82 9.01 9.40 8.57
N SER A 83 7.99 9.17 9.40
CA SER A 83 7.72 7.85 9.99
C SER A 83 7.27 6.84 8.94
N ILE A 84 6.44 7.25 7.98
CA ILE A 84 5.97 6.41 6.88
C ILE A 84 7.17 6.01 5.98
N VAL A 85 7.99 6.98 5.58
CA VAL A 85 9.20 6.73 4.79
C VAL A 85 10.16 5.77 5.51
N ASN A 86 10.39 5.97 6.81
CA ASN A 86 11.23 5.06 7.60
C ASN A 86 10.63 3.65 7.71
N ALA A 87 9.30 3.53 7.78
CA ALA A 87 8.63 2.25 7.79
C ALA A 87 8.78 1.51 6.44
N PHE A 88 8.67 2.21 5.30
CA PHE A 88 8.97 1.66 3.99
C PHE A 88 10.44 1.21 3.88
N LYS A 89 11.39 2.07 4.27
CA LYS A 89 12.83 1.72 4.28
C LYS A 89 13.10 0.48 5.15
N SER A 90 12.48 0.38 6.31
CA SER A 90 12.56 -0.80 7.19
C SER A 90 11.96 -2.06 6.54
N LEU A 91 10.80 -1.93 5.89
CA LEU A 91 10.16 -3.03 5.20
C LEU A 91 11.03 -3.54 4.05
N ILE A 92 11.62 -2.63 3.24
CA ILE A 92 12.59 -2.97 2.18
C ILE A 92 13.79 -3.74 2.75
N ALA A 93 14.39 -3.24 3.85
CA ALA A 93 15.56 -3.86 4.46
C ALA A 93 15.29 -5.27 5.01
N GLN A 94 14.09 -5.49 5.54
CA GLN A 94 13.68 -6.77 6.11
C GLN A 94 13.17 -7.77 5.08
N SER A 95 12.71 -7.29 3.90
CA SER A 95 12.12 -8.13 2.86
C SER A 95 13.15 -9.04 2.21
N LYS A 96 12.74 -10.28 1.94
CA LYS A 96 13.54 -11.33 1.31
C LYS A 96 12.76 -11.97 0.15
N ARG A 97 13.50 -12.61 -0.77
CA ARG A 97 12.90 -13.34 -1.88
C ARG A 97 11.82 -14.31 -1.39
N GLY A 98 10.64 -14.23 -1.97
CA GLY A 98 9.49 -15.08 -1.65
C GLY A 98 8.59 -14.57 -0.51
N ASP A 99 8.94 -13.46 0.15
CA ASP A 99 8.09 -12.91 1.21
C ASP A 99 6.71 -12.48 0.67
N VAL A 100 5.72 -12.48 1.56
CA VAL A 100 4.37 -11.97 1.32
C VAL A 100 4.26 -10.60 1.98
N ILE A 101 3.91 -9.60 1.18
CA ILE A 101 3.82 -8.21 1.62
C ILE A 101 2.37 -7.72 1.54
N TYR A 102 1.97 -7.01 2.58
CA TYR A 102 0.70 -6.28 2.64
C TYR A 102 0.96 -4.82 3.03
N VAL A 103 0.51 -3.89 2.22
CA VAL A 103 0.56 -2.46 2.52
C VAL A 103 -0.86 -1.92 2.53
N HIS A 104 -1.21 -1.18 3.56
CA HIS A 104 -2.53 -0.57 3.70
C HIS A 104 -2.40 0.90 4.09
N TYR A 105 -3.08 1.74 3.35
CA TYR A 105 -3.24 3.14 3.67
C TYR A 105 -4.73 3.46 3.81
N SER A 106 -5.13 4.02 4.95
CA SER A 106 -6.45 4.56 5.21
C SER A 106 -6.32 5.99 5.71
N GLY A 107 -6.75 6.95 4.93
CA GLY A 107 -6.55 8.35 5.24
C GLY A 107 -7.18 9.29 4.22
N HIS A 108 -6.87 10.58 4.33
CA HIS A 108 -7.16 11.54 3.28
C HIS A 108 -6.24 11.35 2.08
N GLY A 109 -6.75 11.68 0.90
CA GLY A 109 -5.97 11.94 -0.29
C GLY A 109 -6.19 13.36 -0.78
N GLN A 110 -5.26 13.88 -1.56
CA GLN A 110 -5.32 15.17 -2.23
C GLN A 110 -4.50 15.12 -3.51
N GLN A 111 -4.95 15.84 -4.53
CA GLN A 111 -4.13 16.05 -5.72
C GLN A 111 -3.13 17.19 -5.49
N MET A 112 -1.95 17.05 -6.04
CA MET A 112 -0.89 18.05 -6.08
C MET A 112 -0.48 18.29 -7.53
N LYS A 113 -0.04 19.50 -7.86
CA LYS A 113 0.46 19.80 -9.20
C LYS A 113 1.68 18.92 -9.49
N ASP A 114 1.62 18.15 -10.58
CA ASP A 114 2.74 17.36 -11.08
C ASP A 114 3.95 18.27 -11.38
N VAL A 115 5.04 18.01 -10.68
CA VAL A 115 6.29 18.79 -10.84
C VAL A 115 7.28 18.12 -11.78
N HIS A 116 7.07 16.84 -12.12
CA HIS A 116 7.94 16.05 -13.00
C HIS A 116 7.43 16.02 -14.45
N ASN A 117 6.17 16.43 -14.71
CA ASN A 117 5.48 16.42 -16.00
C ASN A 117 5.41 15.02 -16.63
N ASP A 118 5.16 14.00 -15.83
CA ASP A 118 4.99 12.62 -16.25
C ASP A 118 3.53 12.14 -16.17
N GLU A 119 2.65 12.88 -15.49
CA GLU A 119 1.22 12.62 -15.48
C GLU A 119 0.47 13.31 -16.61
N LYS A 120 -0.50 12.59 -17.22
CA LYS A 120 -1.26 13.08 -18.40
C LYS A 120 -2.17 14.26 -18.09
N ASP A 121 -2.70 14.30 -16.87
CA ASP A 121 -3.58 15.36 -16.37
C ASP A 121 -2.80 16.46 -15.62
N GLY A 122 -1.49 16.26 -15.42
CA GLY A 122 -0.60 17.19 -14.74
C GLY A 122 -0.79 17.24 -13.22
N LEU A 123 -1.29 16.15 -12.61
CA LEU A 123 -1.58 16.06 -11.18
C LEU A 123 -1.02 14.76 -10.59
N ASP A 124 -0.26 14.88 -9.49
CA ASP A 124 0.15 13.77 -8.62
C ASP A 124 -0.95 13.47 -7.59
N GLU A 125 -1.22 12.20 -7.32
CA GLU A 125 -2.04 11.78 -6.20
C GLU A 125 -1.22 11.59 -4.93
N CYS A 126 -1.68 12.20 -3.83
CA CYS A 126 -0.93 12.17 -2.57
C CYS A 126 -1.67 11.44 -1.46
N TRP A 127 -0.95 10.60 -0.73
CA TRP A 127 -1.33 10.21 0.62
C TRP A 127 -1.03 11.36 1.57
N ILE A 128 -1.92 11.62 2.52
CA ILE A 128 -1.81 12.75 3.45
C ILE A 128 -1.34 12.28 4.84
N PRO A 129 -0.04 12.38 5.15
CA PRO A 129 0.50 12.08 6.47
C PRO A 129 -0.09 12.99 7.57
N TYR A 130 0.14 12.60 8.82
CA TYR A 130 -0.35 13.35 9.99
C TYR A 130 0.12 14.82 10.01
N ASP A 131 1.35 15.07 9.60
CA ASP A 131 2.02 16.37 9.61
C ASP A 131 1.87 17.16 8.30
N ALA A 132 1.13 16.65 7.31
CA ALA A 132 0.83 17.36 6.07
C ALA A 132 -0.31 18.37 6.29
N TYR A 133 -0.15 19.56 5.72
CA TYR A 133 -1.12 20.65 5.79
C TYR A 133 -1.97 20.70 4.53
N ARG A 134 -3.23 21.10 4.66
CA ARG A 134 -4.18 21.12 3.54
C ARG A 134 -3.83 22.18 2.48
N LYS A 135 -3.16 23.25 2.89
CA LYS A 135 -2.72 24.35 2.00
C LYS A 135 -1.26 24.70 2.30
N PRO A 136 -0.51 25.22 1.31
CA PRO A 136 0.86 25.65 1.54
C PRO A 136 0.98 26.66 2.67
N CYS A 137 1.92 26.46 3.56
CA CYS A 137 2.22 27.34 4.69
C CYS A 137 3.69 27.21 5.11
N ASN A 138 4.10 28.00 6.13
CA ASN A 138 5.48 27.93 6.64
C ASN A 138 5.87 26.58 7.25
N LYS A 139 4.90 25.74 7.60
CA LYS A 139 5.12 24.42 8.18
C LYS A 139 5.11 23.30 7.15
N ASP A 140 4.51 23.54 5.99
CA ASP A 140 4.40 22.58 4.89
C ASP A 140 4.29 23.34 3.57
N ARG A 141 5.25 23.17 2.67
CA ARG A 141 5.29 23.77 1.35
C ARG A 141 5.02 22.75 0.24
N GLY A 142 4.72 21.48 0.63
CA GLY A 142 4.55 20.31 -0.22
C GLY A 142 5.44 19.12 0.18
N GLU A 143 6.49 19.38 0.97
CA GLU A 143 7.44 18.34 1.35
C GLU A 143 6.87 17.27 2.28
N LYS A 144 5.70 17.52 2.87
CA LYS A 144 5.05 16.55 3.77
C LYS A 144 3.95 15.72 3.11
N HIS A 145 3.58 16.03 1.89
CA HIS A 145 2.73 15.17 1.07
C HIS A 145 3.54 13.98 0.57
N LEU A 146 2.93 12.82 0.51
CA LEU A 146 3.57 11.60 0.00
C LEU A 146 2.93 11.29 -1.35
N THR A 147 3.62 11.66 -2.44
CA THR A 147 3.13 11.46 -3.81
C THR A 147 3.09 9.97 -4.18
N ASP A 148 2.25 9.62 -5.12
CA ASP A 148 2.17 8.27 -5.69
C ASP A 148 3.50 7.83 -6.30
N ASP A 149 4.25 8.71 -6.95
CA ASP A 149 5.61 8.48 -7.42
C ASP A 149 6.55 8.03 -6.29
N GLU A 150 6.52 8.75 -5.16
CA GLU A 150 7.34 8.41 -4.00
C GLU A 150 6.88 7.08 -3.39
N VAL A 151 5.59 6.81 -3.31
CA VAL A 151 5.04 5.53 -2.89
C VAL A 151 5.49 4.42 -3.84
N ASN A 152 5.33 4.61 -5.15
CA ASN A 152 5.72 3.65 -6.19
C ASN A 152 7.21 3.32 -6.16
N TYR A 153 8.06 4.30 -5.87
CA TYR A 153 9.50 4.07 -5.64
C TYR A 153 9.73 3.03 -4.53
N TYR A 154 9.09 3.19 -3.37
CA TYR A 154 9.24 2.24 -2.26
C TYR A 154 8.63 0.88 -2.57
N LEU A 155 7.46 0.85 -3.19
CA LEU A 155 6.79 -0.39 -3.59
C LEU A 155 7.63 -1.19 -4.59
N ASN A 156 8.23 -0.54 -5.58
CA ASN A 156 9.15 -1.17 -6.52
C ASN A 156 10.40 -1.71 -5.82
N ALA A 157 10.96 -0.98 -4.86
CA ALA A 157 12.11 -1.44 -4.09
C ALA A 157 11.78 -2.70 -3.27
N ILE A 158 10.59 -2.76 -2.65
CA ILE A 158 10.09 -3.96 -1.97
C ILE A 158 9.93 -5.11 -2.97
N ARG A 159 9.27 -4.84 -4.11
CA ARG A 159 9.04 -5.83 -5.16
C ARG A 159 10.33 -6.46 -5.67
N ASN A 160 11.36 -5.64 -5.86
CA ASN A 160 12.68 -6.12 -6.27
C ASN A 160 13.32 -7.04 -5.20
N LYS A 161 13.09 -6.79 -3.91
CA LYS A 161 13.58 -7.64 -2.81
C LYS A 161 12.86 -8.97 -2.75
N ILE A 162 11.53 -8.99 -2.87
CA ILE A 162 10.76 -10.24 -2.79
C ILE A 162 10.83 -11.06 -4.09
N GLY A 163 11.21 -10.46 -5.19
CA GLY A 163 11.35 -11.12 -6.50
C GLY A 163 10.04 -11.73 -7.00
N ASP A 164 10.12 -12.45 -8.10
CA ASP A 164 8.93 -12.95 -8.81
C ASP A 164 8.11 -14.00 -8.05
N VAL A 165 8.70 -14.69 -7.12
CA VAL A 165 8.01 -15.69 -6.28
C VAL A 165 7.33 -15.08 -5.05
N GLY A 166 7.64 -13.83 -4.73
CA GLY A 166 6.96 -13.08 -3.68
C GLY A 166 5.58 -12.60 -4.10
N LYS A 167 4.72 -12.32 -3.11
CA LYS A 167 3.36 -11.81 -3.33
C LYS A 167 3.21 -10.47 -2.63
N MET A 168 2.50 -9.53 -3.26
CA MET A 168 2.33 -8.19 -2.69
C MET A 168 0.95 -7.64 -3.02
N LEU A 169 0.27 -7.18 -1.97
CA LEU A 169 -1.03 -6.52 -2.05
C LEU A 169 -0.94 -5.13 -1.41
N VAL A 170 -1.37 -4.13 -2.15
CA VAL A 170 -1.51 -2.75 -1.70
C VAL A 170 -2.98 -2.40 -1.64
N VAL A 171 -3.44 -1.84 -0.54
CA VAL A 171 -4.83 -1.40 -0.36
C VAL A 171 -4.84 0.08 0.00
N ILE A 172 -5.59 0.86 -0.77
CA ILE A 172 -5.70 2.31 -0.63
C ILE A 172 -7.15 2.68 -0.34
N ASP A 173 -7.46 2.92 0.93
CA ASP A 173 -8.79 3.38 1.37
C ASP A 173 -8.75 4.90 1.58
N ALA A 174 -8.54 5.60 0.49
CA ALA A 174 -8.47 7.05 0.37
C ALA A 174 -9.10 7.51 -0.94
N CYS A 175 -9.27 8.81 -1.11
CA CYS A 175 -9.70 9.45 -2.34
C CYS A 175 -8.85 10.69 -2.60
N HIS A 176 -8.42 10.89 -3.83
CA HIS A 176 -7.60 12.03 -4.22
C HIS A 176 -8.43 13.19 -4.79
N SER A 177 -9.66 12.91 -5.20
CA SER A 177 -10.65 13.90 -5.57
C SER A 177 -11.82 13.85 -4.59
N GLY A 178 -12.40 14.97 -4.23
CA GLY A 178 -13.53 14.96 -3.31
C GLY A 178 -14.29 16.25 -3.28
N ASP A 179 -15.39 16.36 -4.02
CA ASP A 179 -16.39 17.41 -3.79
C ASP A 179 -17.08 17.16 -2.44
N ALA A 180 -16.45 17.65 -1.37
CA ALA A 180 -17.05 17.62 -0.03
C ALA A 180 -18.34 18.47 0.04
N THR A 181 -18.58 19.34 -0.95
CA THR A 181 -19.70 20.29 -0.92
C THR A 181 -21.03 19.73 -1.42
N ARG A 182 -21.02 18.55 -2.07
CA ARG A 182 -22.22 17.94 -2.69
C ARG A 182 -22.77 16.70 -1.97
N GLY A 183 -22.28 16.35 -0.77
CA GLY A 183 -22.82 15.28 0.07
C GLY A 183 -23.95 15.76 0.99
N SER A 184 -24.67 14.82 1.61
CA SER A 184 -25.48 15.14 2.78
C SER A 184 -24.54 15.55 3.93
N ASP A 185 -24.96 16.49 4.78
CA ASP A 185 -24.17 17.00 5.93
C ASP A 185 -23.66 15.88 6.87
N ASP A 186 -24.17 14.67 6.71
CA ASP A 186 -23.85 13.49 7.52
C ASP A 186 -22.80 12.56 6.90
N GLU A 187 -22.28 12.83 5.70
CA GLU A 187 -21.31 11.94 5.02
C GLU A 187 -19.86 12.34 5.33
N VAL A 188 -19.05 11.36 5.72
CA VAL A 188 -17.61 11.55 5.95
C VAL A 188 -16.85 11.13 4.69
N VAL A 189 -16.17 12.09 4.06
CA VAL A 189 -15.42 11.93 2.80
C VAL A 189 -13.93 11.91 3.07
N ARG A 190 -13.21 10.98 2.42
CA ARG A 190 -11.75 10.79 2.55
C ARG A 190 -10.96 11.45 1.42
N GLY A 191 -11.22 12.70 1.13
CA GLY A 191 -10.52 13.46 0.10
C GLY A 191 -10.95 14.91 0.10
N VAL A 192 -10.28 15.71 -0.70
CA VAL A 192 -10.57 17.13 -0.90
C VAL A 192 -10.42 17.49 -2.38
N GLU A 193 -11.18 18.48 -2.84
CA GLU A 193 -11.09 19.01 -4.22
C GLU A 193 -9.92 19.97 -4.42
N ASP A 194 -9.46 20.59 -3.32
CA ASP A 194 -8.39 21.57 -3.42
C ASP A 194 -7.11 20.90 -3.93
N ILE A 195 -6.60 21.33 -5.07
CA ILE A 195 -5.28 20.96 -5.57
C ILE A 195 -4.23 21.66 -4.69
N PHE A 196 -3.25 20.90 -4.19
CA PHE A 196 -2.14 21.48 -3.46
C PHE A 196 -1.14 22.13 -4.42
N GLU A 197 -0.95 23.42 -4.33
CA GLU A 197 0.06 24.14 -5.11
C GLU A 197 1.38 24.20 -4.34
N ALA A 198 2.24 23.20 -4.55
CA ALA A 198 3.56 23.16 -3.93
C ALA A 198 4.38 24.41 -4.32
N ILE A 199 5.11 24.96 -3.35
CA ILE A 199 6.03 26.07 -3.65
C ILE A 199 7.22 25.48 -4.39
N LYS A 200 7.50 25.97 -5.61
CA LYS A 200 8.48 25.43 -6.60
C LYS A 200 9.88 25.13 -6.08
N SER A 201 10.26 25.57 -4.89
CA SER A 201 11.56 25.27 -4.28
C SER A 201 11.63 23.93 -3.53
N PHE A 202 10.53 23.16 -3.49
CA PHE A 202 10.44 21.88 -2.80
C PHE A 202 9.95 20.78 -3.73
N ILE A 203 10.72 20.50 -4.75
CA ILE A 203 10.52 19.35 -5.63
C ILE A 203 11.24 18.16 -4.99
N TRP A 204 10.51 17.08 -4.71
CA TRP A 204 11.13 15.82 -4.31
C TRP A 204 12.04 15.36 -5.44
N GLY A 205 13.32 15.17 -5.16
CA GLY A 205 14.32 14.78 -6.17
C GLY A 205 15.33 15.86 -6.54
N GLU A 206 15.11 17.12 -6.18
CA GLU A 206 16.17 18.13 -6.30
C GLU A 206 17.21 17.97 -5.17
N PRO A 207 18.53 17.96 -5.47
CA PRO A 207 19.54 17.85 -4.44
C PRO A 207 19.45 19.05 -3.50
N SER A 208 19.12 18.84 -2.24
CA SER A 208 19.41 19.85 -1.23
C SER A 208 20.93 20.02 -1.19
N GLU A 209 21.44 21.22 -1.34
CA GLU A 209 22.89 21.53 -1.31
C GLU A 209 23.59 21.14 0.02
N LYS A 210 22.90 20.50 0.95
CA LYS A 210 23.42 20.09 2.25
C LYS A 210 22.94 18.69 2.62
N GLY A 211 23.66 17.68 2.12
CA GLY A 211 23.55 16.32 2.64
C GLY A 211 23.82 15.25 1.59
N ASN A 212 24.79 14.39 1.85
CA ASN A 212 25.24 13.27 1.01
C ASN A 212 24.22 12.11 0.85
N GLU A 213 22.92 12.35 0.96
CA GLU A 213 21.93 11.38 0.54
C GLU A 213 21.66 11.60 -0.95
N LYS A 214 22.07 10.64 -1.77
CA LYS A 214 21.66 10.58 -3.18
C LYS A 214 20.15 10.51 -3.19
N VAL A 215 19.50 11.63 -3.45
CA VAL A 215 18.11 11.70 -3.81
C VAL A 215 17.99 10.97 -5.14
N VAL A 216 17.40 9.80 -5.12
CA VAL A 216 17.18 9.02 -6.34
C VAL A 216 16.01 9.69 -7.04
N ASN A 217 16.32 10.40 -8.12
CA ASN A 217 15.30 10.92 -9.03
C ASN A 217 14.58 9.70 -9.67
N PRO A 218 13.34 9.40 -9.33
CA PRO A 218 12.57 8.40 -10.03
C PRO A 218 12.12 9.02 -11.35
N LYS A 219 13.00 9.07 -12.36
CA LYS A 219 12.47 9.18 -13.72
C LYS A 219 11.54 8.00 -13.92
N ALA A 220 10.26 8.26 -13.86
CA ALA A 220 9.23 7.32 -14.16
C ALA A 220 9.41 6.82 -15.60
N LYS A 221 10.11 5.70 -15.74
CA LYS A 221 9.78 4.77 -16.81
C LYS A 221 8.40 4.24 -16.46
N GLU A 222 7.53 4.05 -17.44
CA GLU A 222 6.27 3.32 -17.30
C GLU A 222 6.48 2.08 -16.43
N ASN A 223 6.42 2.27 -15.12
CA ASN A 223 6.59 1.19 -14.16
C ASN A 223 5.24 0.52 -14.03
N LYS A 224 4.98 -0.44 -14.94
CA LYS A 224 3.86 -1.35 -14.79
C LYS A 224 3.85 -1.88 -13.35
N GLU A 225 2.75 -1.68 -12.64
CA GLU A 225 2.58 -2.20 -11.28
C GLU A 225 2.81 -3.71 -11.28
N ARG A 226 3.84 -4.15 -10.55
CA ARG A 226 4.20 -5.56 -10.41
C ARG A 226 3.68 -6.18 -9.12
N TRP A 227 2.57 -5.66 -8.62
CA TRP A 227 1.81 -6.12 -7.47
C TRP A 227 0.32 -5.93 -7.74
N ILE A 228 -0.54 -6.37 -6.83
CA ILE A 228 -1.97 -6.08 -6.91
C ILE A 228 -2.26 -4.86 -6.05
N THR A 229 -2.93 -3.87 -6.62
CA THR A 229 -3.48 -2.71 -5.89
C THR A 229 -5.01 -2.80 -5.88
N ILE A 230 -5.62 -2.50 -4.73
CA ILE A 230 -7.06 -2.27 -4.60
C ILE A 230 -7.27 -0.88 -4.04
N SER A 231 -7.92 -0.02 -4.81
CA SER A 231 -8.29 1.35 -4.46
C SER A 231 -9.77 1.45 -4.13
N ALA A 232 -10.14 2.34 -3.20
CA ALA A 232 -11.52 2.46 -2.71
C ALA A 232 -12.49 3.02 -3.74
N CYS A 233 -12.01 3.83 -4.68
CA CYS A 233 -12.80 4.45 -5.74
C CYS A 233 -11.89 4.84 -6.90
N ARG A 234 -12.50 5.18 -8.03
CA ARG A 234 -11.81 5.78 -9.17
C ARG A 234 -11.35 7.21 -8.84
N SER A 235 -10.39 7.72 -9.60
CA SER A 235 -9.83 9.07 -9.41
C SER A 235 -10.87 10.19 -9.52
N ASP A 236 -11.95 9.98 -10.30
CA ASP A 236 -13.07 10.92 -10.48
C ASP A 236 -14.20 10.77 -9.44
N GLN A 237 -14.01 9.95 -8.42
CA GLN A 237 -15.05 9.62 -7.43
C GLN A 237 -14.61 9.94 -6.00
N VAL A 238 -15.58 10.02 -5.10
CA VAL A 238 -15.34 10.22 -3.67
C VAL A 238 -15.38 8.89 -2.91
N ASN A 239 -14.50 8.77 -1.92
CA ASN A 239 -14.54 7.67 -0.95
C ASN A 239 -15.30 8.14 0.30
N ILE A 240 -16.46 7.52 0.53
CA ILE A 240 -17.36 7.84 1.65
C ILE A 240 -17.29 6.72 2.68
N GLU A 241 -17.21 7.08 3.95
CA GLU A 241 -17.21 6.11 5.05
C GLU A 241 -18.59 5.48 5.30
N MET A 242 -18.59 4.31 5.92
CA MET A 242 -19.80 3.71 6.47
C MET A 242 -20.19 4.40 7.78
N LYS A 243 -21.50 4.51 8.04
CA LYS A 243 -22.02 5.05 9.30
C LYS A 243 -22.14 3.98 10.40
N SER A 244 -22.33 2.73 10.03
CA SER A 244 -22.42 1.61 10.97
C SER A 244 -21.91 0.30 10.36
N PRO A 245 -20.77 -0.21 10.83
CA PRO A 245 -19.82 0.44 11.73
C PRO A 245 -19.17 1.66 11.08
N VAL A 246 -18.64 2.57 11.87
CA VAL A 246 -17.90 3.75 11.38
C VAL A 246 -16.51 3.31 10.94
N VAL A 247 -16.31 3.17 9.61
CA VAL A 247 -15.11 2.57 8.99
C VAL A 247 -15.10 2.86 7.49
N GLY A 248 -13.94 2.77 6.82
CA GLY A 248 -13.86 2.80 5.37
C GLY A 248 -14.58 1.63 4.72
N LYS A 249 -15.34 1.90 3.67
CA LYS A 249 -16.15 0.88 2.98
C LYS A 249 -15.29 -0.23 2.40
N LEU A 250 -14.17 0.14 1.74
CA LEU A 250 -13.25 -0.84 1.15
C LEU A 250 -12.65 -1.74 2.23
N THR A 251 -12.13 -1.16 3.31
CA THR A 251 -11.53 -1.91 4.42
C THR A 251 -12.53 -2.88 5.05
N TYR A 252 -13.77 -2.43 5.26
CA TYR A 252 -14.79 -3.29 5.83
C TYR A 252 -15.26 -4.37 4.86
N ALA A 253 -15.36 -4.06 3.57
CA ALA A 253 -15.65 -5.04 2.52
C ALA A 253 -14.60 -6.16 2.51
N LEU A 254 -13.31 -5.81 2.55
CA LEU A 254 -12.22 -6.78 2.64
C LEU A 254 -12.37 -7.67 3.88
N TYR A 255 -12.59 -7.06 5.06
CA TYR A 255 -12.79 -7.80 6.30
C TYR A 255 -13.97 -8.79 6.25
N LYS A 256 -15.08 -8.39 5.63
CA LYS A 256 -16.27 -9.24 5.51
C LYS A 256 -16.09 -10.35 4.48
N LYS A 257 -15.50 -10.02 3.32
CA LYS A 257 -15.49 -10.92 2.17
C LYS A 257 -14.31 -11.90 2.15
N VAL A 258 -13.20 -11.59 2.81
CA VAL A 258 -12.05 -12.50 2.86
C VAL A 258 -12.40 -13.89 3.41
N LYS A 259 -13.28 -13.95 4.40
CA LYS A 259 -13.70 -15.23 5.02
C LYS A 259 -14.56 -16.10 4.09
N GLU A 260 -15.21 -15.48 3.12
CA GLU A 260 -16.10 -16.12 2.16
C GLU A 260 -15.39 -16.56 0.87
N ALA A 261 -14.09 -16.19 0.71
CA ALA A 261 -13.38 -16.19 -0.56
C ALA A 261 -12.36 -17.31 -0.76
N SER A 262 -12.42 -18.40 0.02
CA SER A 262 -11.37 -19.45 0.02
C SER A 262 -11.10 -20.11 -1.33
N LYS A 263 -12.06 -20.07 -2.26
CA LYS A 263 -11.97 -20.66 -3.60
C LYS A 263 -12.02 -19.64 -4.73
N ASP A 264 -12.23 -18.36 -4.41
CA ASP A 264 -12.36 -17.31 -5.41
C ASP A 264 -11.02 -17.05 -6.12
N ASP A 265 -11.08 -16.80 -7.42
CA ASP A 265 -10.04 -16.07 -8.13
C ASP A 265 -10.12 -14.57 -7.79
N ASN A 266 -9.22 -13.78 -8.36
CA ASN A 266 -9.16 -12.36 -8.06
C ASN A 266 -10.38 -11.60 -8.58
N ASP A 267 -10.90 -11.97 -9.74
CA ASP A 267 -12.06 -11.30 -10.36
C ASP A 267 -13.32 -11.54 -9.55
N GLU A 268 -13.57 -12.79 -9.14
CA GLU A 268 -14.74 -13.13 -8.32
C GLU A 268 -14.63 -12.50 -6.92
N PHE A 269 -13.46 -12.55 -6.29
CA PHE A 269 -13.26 -11.90 -5.00
C PHE A 269 -13.47 -10.39 -5.12
N PHE A 270 -12.88 -9.75 -6.13
CA PHE A 270 -13.03 -8.32 -6.34
C PHE A 270 -14.46 -7.92 -6.71
N ARG A 271 -15.17 -8.74 -7.48
CA ARG A 271 -16.61 -8.56 -7.75
C ARG A 271 -17.42 -8.49 -6.45
N LYS A 272 -17.15 -9.38 -5.48
CA LYS A 272 -17.80 -9.37 -4.16
C LYS A 272 -17.50 -8.09 -3.37
N ILE A 273 -16.24 -7.60 -3.43
CA ILE A 273 -15.84 -6.33 -2.84
C ILE A 273 -16.65 -5.18 -3.45
N ARG A 274 -16.67 -5.06 -4.78
CA ARG A 274 -17.40 -4.02 -5.51
C ARG A 274 -18.89 -4.03 -5.19
N MET A 275 -19.50 -5.20 -5.19
CA MET A 275 -20.92 -5.35 -4.83
C MET A 275 -21.20 -4.87 -3.41
N PHE A 276 -20.33 -5.23 -2.45
CA PHE A 276 -20.48 -4.77 -1.07
C PHE A 276 -20.36 -3.25 -0.96
N VAL A 277 -19.31 -2.65 -1.54
CA VAL A 277 -19.11 -1.20 -1.51
C VAL A 277 -20.28 -0.48 -2.16
N ASN A 278 -20.74 -0.94 -3.33
CA ASN A 278 -21.85 -0.32 -4.06
C ASN A 278 -23.19 -0.46 -3.34
N SER A 279 -23.43 -1.57 -2.63
CA SER A 279 -24.67 -1.74 -1.84
C SER A 279 -24.69 -0.84 -0.60
N ASN A 280 -23.56 -0.31 -0.20
CA ASN A 280 -23.39 0.59 0.95
C ASN A 280 -23.00 2.02 0.52
N THR A 281 -23.26 2.40 -0.73
CA THR A 281 -23.08 3.78 -1.18
C THR A 281 -24.10 4.68 -0.51
N GLY A 282 -23.67 5.87 -0.11
CA GLY A 282 -24.58 6.92 0.34
C GLY A 282 -25.26 7.60 -0.86
N SER A 283 -25.17 8.91 -0.93
CA SER A 283 -25.73 9.73 -2.02
C SER A 283 -24.97 9.60 -3.35
N ARG A 284 -23.78 8.99 -3.36
CA ARG A 284 -22.87 8.96 -4.52
C ARG A 284 -22.36 7.55 -4.81
N PRO A 285 -22.15 7.23 -6.12
CA PRO A 285 -21.53 5.97 -6.51
C PRO A 285 -20.06 5.92 -6.06
N GLN A 286 -19.60 4.74 -5.64
CA GLN A 286 -18.23 4.47 -5.28
C GLN A 286 -17.82 3.13 -5.90
N TYR A 287 -16.92 3.17 -6.88
CA TYR A 287 -16.48 1.99 -7.61
C TYR A 287 -15.03 1.68 -7.28
N PRO A 288 -14.75 0.71 -6.42
CA PRO A 288 -13.38 0.22 -6.21
C PRO A 288 -12.73 -0.23 -7.50
N GLU A 289 -11.43 -0.07 -7.58
CA GLU A 289 -10.59 -0.52 -8.70
C GLU A 289 -9.56 -1.54 -8.23
N MET A 290 -9.20 -2.45 -9.12
CA MET A 290 -8.13 -3.41 -8.94
C MET A 290 -7.20 -3.33 -10.13
N THR A 291 -5.91 -3.11 -9.87
CA THR A 291 -4.88 -2.95 -10.90
C THR A 291 -3.67 -3.86 -10.63
N GLY A 292 -2.74 -3.91 -11.57
CA GLY A 292 -1.47 -4.60 -11.45
C GLY A 292 -1.47 -6.06 -11.90
N GLU A 293 -0.66 -6.92 -11.25
CA GLU A 293 -0.43 -8.32 -11.66
C GLU A 293 -1.51 -9.27 -11.12
N THR A 294 -2.75 -9.10 -11.54
CA THR A 294 -3.92 -9.86 -11.02
C THR A 294 -3.93 -11.34 -11.39
N ASP A 295 -3.21 -11.75 -12.44
CA ASP A 295 -3.17 -13.14 -12.94
C ASP A 295 -2.09 -14.00 -12.27
N ARG A 296 -1.23 -13.39 -11.46
CA ARG A 296 0.00 -14.06 -10.98
C ARG A 296 -0.19 -14.85 -9.70
N TYR A 297 -1.02 -14.36 -8.80
CA TYR A 297 -1.37 -14.98 -7.52
C TYR A 297 -2.72 -14.44 -7.04
N ARG A 298 -3.36 -15.18 -6.14
CA ARG A 298 -4.64 -14.75 -5.60
C ARG A 298 -4.44 -13.79 -4.42
N ILE A 299 -5.33 -12.80 -4.30
CA ILE A 299 -5.40 -11.90 -3.14
C ILE A 299 -5.57 -12.73 -1.86
N THR A 300 -6.39 -13.78 -1.92
CA THR A 300 -6.64 -14.70 -0.79
C THR A 300 -5.37 -15.42 -0.33
N ASP A 301 -4.39 -15.65 -1.19
CA ASP A 301 -3.09 -16.21 -0.79
C ASP A 301 -2.31 -15.28 0.15
N ILE A 302 -2.68 -14.00 0.20
CA ILE A 302 -2.05 -12.97 1.04
C ILE A 302 -2.84 -12.74 2.32
N ILE A 303 -4.17 -12.65 2.23
CA ILE A 303 -5.02 -12.17 3.33
C ILE A 303 -5.96 -13.23 3.93
N GLN A 304 -5.75 -14.51 3.57
CA GLN A 304 -6.51 -15.63 4.14
C GLN A 304 -5.63 -16.70 4.83
#